data_f5f6c8750f0507a34c8b3413d3d08466
#
_entry.id   f5f6c8750f0507a34c8b3413d3d08466
#
_cell.length_a   1.000
_cell.length_b   1.000
_cell.length_c   1.000
_cell.angle_alpha   90.00
_cell.angle_beta   90.00
_cell.angle_gamma   90.00
#
_symmetry.space_group_name_H-M   'P 1'
#
loop_
_entity.id
_entity.type
_entity.pdbx_description
1 polymer ?
#
loop_
_entity_poly.entity_id
_entity_poly.type
_entity_poly.pdbx_seq_one_letter_code
_entity_poly.pdbx_strand_id
1 'polypeptide(L)'
;MSEREIVLDAAACSTSRLVSEYLGLNHPDPASRYALAFSDWHAVALAASECPRTGVEWLNRPYLPSKTLGQFLARAVATAQAGTDVVVLVASATGTRWWWYHVVDPDAQVEFSRGRLALDCPHSATATVAPRACDLISWVPTPSNADPSGVCSRSPVLQGAEA
;
A
#
# COMPACT_ATOMS: atom_id res chain seq x y z
N MET A 1 -17.74 -9.48 -3.15
CA MET A 1 -16.36 -9.05 -2.87
C MET A 1 -16.46 -7.85 -1.94
N SER A 2 -15.91 -7.91 -0.74
CA SER A 2 -15.89 -6.77 0.16
C SER A 2 -14.93 -5.75 -0.44
N GLU A 3 -15.40 -4.52 -0.70
CA GLU A 3 -14.52 -3.42 -1.07
C GLU A 3 -13.53 -3.22 0.08
N ARG A 4 -12.24 -3.36 -0.24
CA ARG A 4 -11.16 -3.09 0.70
C ARG A 4 -10.81 -1.62 0.57
N GLU A 5 -10.78 -0.92 1.66
CA GLU A 5 -10.47 0.50 1.71
C GLU A 5 -8.97 0.71 1.91
N ILE A 6 -8.37 1.61 1.14
CA ILE A 6 -6.99 2.04 1.40
C ILE A 6 -7.00 2.87 2.68
N VAL A 7 -6.20 2.47 3.66
CA VAL A 7 -6.11 3.12 4.98
C VAL A 7 -4.81 3.88 5.19
N LEU A 8 -3.75 3.51 4.46
CA LEU A 8 -2.44 4.13 4.55
C LEU A 8 -1.82 4.25 3.15
N ASP A 9 -1.30 5.42 2.80
CA ASP A 9 -0.43 5.62 1.64
C ASP A 9 1.02 5.79 2.12
N ALA A 10 1.79 4.72 2.05
CA ALA A 10 3.12 4.65 2.67
C ALA A 10 4.23 5.35 1.88
N ALA A 11 3.93 5.98 0.75
CA ALA A 11 4.95 6.64 -0.07
C ALA A 11 4.42 7.85 -0.84
N ALA A 12 3.57 8.62 -0.21
CA ALA A 12 2.91 9.76 -0.82
C ALA A 12 3.62 11.11 -0.55
N CYS A 13 3.08 12.14 -1.12
CA CYS A 13 3.29 13.51 -0.68
C CYS A 13 1.92 14.18 -0.48
N SER A 14 1.92 15.36 0.12
CA SER A 14 0.66 16.08 0.44
C SER A 14 -0.26 16.30 -0.76
N THR A 15 0.27 16.32 -1.98
CA THR A 15 -0.47 16.55 -3.23
C THR A 15 -0.81 15.30 -4.02
N SER A 16 -0.19 14.15 -3.71
CA SER A 16 -0.38 12.88 -4.44
C SER A 16 -0.97 11.75 -3.60
N ARG A 17 -1.24 11.99 -2.33
CA ARG A 17 -1.81 10.99 -1.43
C ARG A 17 -3.20 10.56 -1.86
N LEU A 18 -3.50 9.30 -1.74
CA LEU A 18 -4.82 8.72 -2.00
C LEU A 18 -5.77 8.84 -0.79
N VAL A 19 -5.21 8.85 0.42
CA VAL A 19 -5.97 8.90 1.68
C VAL A 19 -5.41 9.96 2.62
N SER A 20 -6.13 10.27 3.70
CA SER A 20 -5.70 11.26 4.70
C SER A 20 -4.45 10.83 5.45
N GLU A 21 -4.37 9.53 5.76
CA GLU A 21 -3.20 8.98 6.44
C GLU A 21 -2.13 8.57 5.43
N TYR A 22 -0.95 9.19 5.53
CA TYR A 22 0.13 8.93 4.60
C TYR A 22 1.51 9.11 5.26
N LEU A 23 2.51 8.45 4.70
CA LEU A 23 3.90 8.64 5.09
C LEU A 23 4.68 9.17 3.88
N GLY A 24 5.36 10.28 4.06
CA GLY A 24 6.21 10.78 2.99
C GLY A 24 6.38 12.29 2.94
N LEU A 25 6.91 12.75 1.82
CA LEU A 25 7.40 14.11 1.64
C LEU A 25 6.29 15.16 1.90
N ASN A 26 6.68 16.24 2.57
CA ASN A 26 5.79 17.35 2.94
C ASN A 26 4.65 16.96 3.90
N HIS A 27 4.78 15.87 4.65
CA HIS A 27 3.84 15.59 5.73
C HIS A 27 3.92 16.71 6.79
N PRO A 28 2.77 17.16 7.34
CA PRO A 28 2.74 18.19 8.40
C PRO A 28 3.57 17.79 9.61
N ASP A 29 3.42 16.56 10.08
CA ASP A 29 4.27 16.00 11.12
C ASP A 29 5.66 15.64 10.56
N PRO A 30 6.74 16.25 11.09
CA PRO A 30 8.10 15.94 10.66
C PRO A 30 8.49 14.47 10.79
N ALA A 31 7.97 13.76 11.78
CA ALA A 31 8.25 12.34 11.99
C ALA A 31 7.73 11.48 10.82
N SER A 32 6.60 11.85 10.24
CA SER A 32 5.95 11.11 9.13
C SER A 32 6.52 11.43 7.74
N ARG A 33 7.52 12.32 7.64
CA ARG A 33 8.13 12.70 6.36
C ARG A 33 9.01 11.63 5.74
N TYR A 34 9.46 10.65 6.51
CA TYR A 34 10.38 9.60 6.09
C TYR A 34 9.77 8.23 6.38
N ALA A 35 9.03 7.67 5.43
CA ALA A 35 8.34 6.41 5.60
C ALA A 35 9.24 5.28 6.13
N LEU A 36 10.48 5.19 5.63
CA LEU A 36 11.44 4.18 6.08
C LEU A 36 11.98 4.39 7.51
N ALA A 37 11.72 5.56 8.14
CA ALA A 37 12.04 5.77 9.55
C ALA A 37 11.06 5.02 10.47
N PHE A 38 9.85 4.73 10.01
CA PHE A 38 8.92 3.89 10.73
C PHE A 38 9.32 2.42 10.59
N SER A 39 9.51 1.76 11.73
CA SER A 39 9.79 0.34 11.76
C SER A 39 8.54 -0.53 11.57
N ASP A 40 7.37 0.02 11.88
CA ASP A 40 6.11 -0.71 11.94
C ASP A 40 4.99 0.08 11.22
N TRP A 41 4.83 -0.20 9.93
CA TRP A 41 3.74 0.37 9.14
C TRP A 41 2.39 -0.29 9.47
N HIS A 42 2.42 -1.55 9.93
CA HIS A 42 1.22 -2.23 10.39
C HIS A 42 0.55 -1.46 11.56
N ALA A 43 1.34 -1.04 12.55
CA ALA A 43 0.82 -0.24 13.66
C ALA A 43 0.23 1.11 13.19
N VAL A 44 0.84 1.76 12.18
CA VAL A 44 0.31 2.99 11.58
C VAL A 44 -1.01 2.72 10.86
N ALA A 45 -1.09 1.66 10.06
CA ALA A 45 -2.31 1.28 9.35
C ALA A 45 -3.44 0.89 10.34
N LEU A 46 -3.11 0.21 11.43
CA LEU A 46 -4.07 -0.10 12.50
C LEU A 46 -4.64 1.15 13.16
N ALA A 47 -3.79 2.13 13.42
CA ALA A 47 -4.23 3.39 14.05
C ALA A 47 -5.12 4.22 13.12
N ALA A 48 -4.95 4.06 11.79
CA ALA A 48 -5.73 4.75 10.77
C ALA A 48 -7.06 4.06 10.43
N SER A 49 -7.25 2.82 10.83
CA SER A 49 -8.41 2.01 10.45
C SER A 49 -9.25 1.61 11.66
N GLU A 50 -10.57 1.76 11.54
CA GLU A 50 -11.51 1.20 12.53
C GLU A 50 -11.59 -0.34 12.42
N CYS A 51 -11.13 -0.93 11.31
CA CYS A 51 -11.16 -2.36 11.06
C CYS A 51 -9.86 -2.84 10.40
N PRO A 52 -8.86 -3.25 11.17
CA PRO A 52 -7.49 -3.56 10.70
C PRO A 52 -7.40 -4.64 9.62
N ARG A 53 -8.40 -5.53 9.56
CA ARG A 53 -8.41 -6.66 8.60
C ARG A 53 -8.97 -6.31 7.22
N THR A 54 -9.52 -5.12 7.05
CA THR A 54 -10.10 -4.67 5.77
C THR A 54 -9.31 -3.53 5.15
N GLY A 55 -8.34 -3.00 5.88
CA GLY A 55 -7.49 -1.92 5.41
C GLY A 55 -6.38 -2.41 4.50
N VAL A 56 -6.14 -1.66 3.44
CA VAL A 56 -5.05 -1.91 2.49
C VAL A 56 -4.03 -0.79 2.64
N GLU A 57 -2.78 -1.16 2.83
CA GLU A 57 -1.67 -0.24 2.66
C GLU A 57 -1.35 -0.12 1.18
N TRP A 58 -1.30 1.10 0.68
CA TRP A 58 -0.92 1.42 -0.68
C TRP A 58 0.50 1.98 -0.74
N LEU A 59 1.27 1.49 -1.69
CA LEU A 59 2.62 1.97 -1.96
C LEU A 59 2.79 2.22 -3.46
N ASN A 60 2.80 3.48 -3.86
CA ASN A 60 3.15 3.88 -5.23
C ASN A 60 4.44 4.70 -5.19
N ARG A 61 5.54 4.09 -5.59
CA ARG A 61 6.84 4.77 -5.59
C ARG A 61 7.36 5.00 -6.98
N PRO A 62 7.67 6.26 -7.32
CA PRO A 62 8.41 6.55 -8.54
C PRO A 62 9.84 5.97 -8.44
N TYR A 63 10.34 5.57 -9.58
CA TYR A 63 11.67 5.05 -9.91
C TYR A 63 12.81 5.37 -8.94
N LEU A 64 12.88 4.62 -7.84
CA LEU A 64 13.94 4.73 -6.85
C LEU A 64 15.13 3.84 -7.24
N PRO A 65 16.34 4.17 -6.75
CA PRO A 65 17.46 3.23 -6.80
C PRO A 65 17.03 1.88 -6.21
N SER A 66 17.48 0.79 -6.83
CA SER A 66 17.08 -0.59 -6.44
C SER A 66 17.26 -0.90 -4.95
N LYS A 67 18.28 -0.31 -4.31
CA LYS A 67 18.51 -0.49 -2.87
C LYS A 67 17.38 0.11 -2.03
N THR A 68 16.95 1.31 -2.35
CA THR A 68 15.87 2.01 -1.62
C THR A 68 14.53 1.32 -1.87
N LEU A 69 14.26 0.92 -3.12
CA LEU A 69 13.06 0.15 -3.45
C LEU A 69 13.01 -1.16 -2.65
N GLY A 70 14.13 -1.89 -2.56
CA GLY A 70 14.21 -3.11 -1.77
C GLY A 70 13.88 -2.89 -0.28
N GLN A 71 14.26 -1.75 0.30
CA GLN A 71 13.90 -1.41 1.68
C GLN A 71 12.39 -1.16 1.85
N PHE A 72 11.75 -0.49 0.89
CA PHE A 72 10.30 -0.31 0.89
C PHE A 72 9.58 -1.65 0.77
N LEU A 73 10.00 -2.51 -0.15
CA LEU A 73 9.39 -3.83 -0.33
C LEU A 73 9.59 -4.72 0.89
N ALA A 74 10.74 -4.66 1.55
CA ALA A 74 10.96 -5.38 2.79
C ALA A 74 9.99 -4.93 3.89
N ARG A 75 9.68 -3.63 3.98
CA ARG A 75 8.64 -3.12 4.90
C ARG A 75 7.25 -3.62 4.50
N ALA A 76 6.90 -3.55 3.22
CA ALA A 76 5.62 -4.04 2.72
C ALA A 76 5.39 -5.51 3.08
N VAL A 77 6.39 -6.37 2.86
CA VAL A 77 6.34 -7.79 3.24
C VAL A 77 6.16 -7.94 4.77
N ALA A 78 6.93 -7.20 5.57
CA ALA A 78 6.81 -7.27 7.04
C ALA A 78 5.43 -6.80 7.52
N THR A 79 4.86 -5.77 6.92
CA THR A 79 3.51 -5.27 7.20
C THR A 79 2.45 -6.32 6.87
N ALA A 80 2.58 -6.99 5.73
CA ALA A 80 1.67 -8.07 5.34
C ALA A 80 1.78 -9.27 6.30
N GLN A 81 2.99 -9.64 6.70
CA GLN A 81 3.20 -10.71 7.69
C GLN A 81 2.62 -10.37 9.07
N ALA A 82 2.55 -9.08 9.41
CA ALA A 82 1.91 -8.60 10.64
C ALA A 82 0.38 -8.58 10.58
N GLY A 83 -0.23 -8.70 9.39
CA GLY A 83 -1.68 -8.87 9.25
C GLY A 83 -2.42 -7.79 8.43
N THR A 84 -1.72 -6.83 7.84
CA THR A 84 -2.32 -5.82 6.94
C THR A 84 -2.15 -6.25 5.49
N ASP A 85 -3.22 -6.16 4.69
CA ASP A 85 -3.09 -6.31 3.24
C ASP A 85 -2.23 -5.18 2.66
N VAL A 86 -1.29 -5.51 1.80
CA VAL A 86 -0.41 -4.51 1.17
C VAL A 86 -0.48 -4.63 -0.34
N VAL A 87 -0.66 -3.50 -1.02
CA VAL A 87 -0.65 -3.39 -2.48
C VAL A 87 0.42 -2.39 -2.90
N VAL A 88 1.28 -2.79 -3.82
CA VAL A 88 2.39 -1.97 -4.31
C VAL A 88 2.35 -1.88 -5.83
N LEU A 89 2.48 -0.67 -6.36
CA LEU A 89 2.68 -0.44 -7.78
C LEU A 89 4.18 -0.20 -8.04
N VAL A 90 4.78 -1.06 -8.84
CA VAL A 90 6.21 -0.96 -9.20
C VAL A 90 6.43 -1.17 -10.70
N ALA A 91 7.57 -0.69 -11.21
CA ALA A 91 7.99 -1.05 -12.55
C ALA A 91 8.33 -2.54 -12.62
N SER A 92 7.87 -3.23 -13.66
CA SER A 92 8.18 -4.63 -13.93
C SER A 92 9.69 -4.85 -14.00
N ALA A 93 10.22 -5.72 -13.17
CA ALA A 93 11.67 -5.95 -13.08
C ALA A 93 12.03 -7.37 -12.63
N THR A 94 11.46 -8.38 -13.28
CA THR A 94 11.58 -9.80 -12.96
C THR A 94 13.03 -10.34 -12.92
N GLY A 95 13.97 -9.66 -13.58
CA GLY A 95 15.38 -10.00 -13.58
C GLY A 95 16.18 -9.43 -12.41
N THR A 96 15.56 -8.76 -11.44
CA THR A 96 16.28 -8.10 -10.34
C THR A 96 16.26 -8.94 -9.06
N ARG A 97 17.30 -8.75 -8.22
CA ARG A 97 17.37 -9.46 -6.93
C ARG A 97 16.18 -9.14 -6.02
N TRP A 98 15.77 -7.86 -5.96
CA TRP A 98 14.65 -7.46 -5.10
C TRP A 98 13.34 -8.11 -5.52
N TRP A 99 13.12 -8.39 -6.83
CA TRP A 99 11.94 -9.10 -7.32
C TRP A 99 11.86 -10.50 -6.71
N TRP A 100 12.96 -11.24 -6.76
CA TRP A 100 13.00 -12.59 -6.21
C TRP A 100 12.81 -12.59 -4.69
N TYR A 101 13.56 -11.76 -3.94
CA TYR A 101 13.50 -11.75 -2.48
C TYR A 101 12.19 -11.20 -1.90
N HIS A 102 11.52 -10.28 -2.58
CA HIS A 102 10.34 -9.61 -2.01
C HIS A 102 9.03 -9.94 -2.71
N VAL A 103 9.06 -10.53 -3.91
CA VAL A 103 7.85 -10.88 -4.65
C VAL A 103 7.70 -12.39 -4.75
N VAL A 104 8.74 -13.08 -5.27
CA VAL A 104 8.65 -14.53 -5.54
C VAL A 104 8.77 -15.34 -4.26
N ASP A 105 9.82 -15.11 -3.46
CA ASP A 105 10.06 -15.88 -2.23
C ASP A 105 8.92 -15.74 -1.20
N PRO A 106 8.32 -14.54 -0.98
CA PRO A 106 7.15 -14.38 -0.10
C PRO A 106 5.81 -14.79 -0.74
N ASP A 107 5.80 -15.38 -1.93
CA ASP A 107 4.60 -15.83 -2.65
C ASP A 107 3.55 -14.71 -2.87
N ALA A 108 4.01 -13.55 -3.32
CA ALA A 108 3.14 -12.41 -3.61
C ALA A 108 2.26 -12.68 -4.84
N GLN A 109 1.05 -12.16 -4.82
CA GLN A 109 0.19 -12.11 -6.00
C GLN A 109 0.67 -10.98 -6.92
N VAL A 110 0.81 -11.25 -8.21
CA VAL A 110 1.25 -10.28 -9.21
C VAL A 110 0.20 -10.13 -10.29
N GLU A 111 -0.27 -8.90 -10.46
CA GLU A 111 -1.14 -8.53 -11.57
C GLU A 111 -0.35 -7.68 -12.57
N PHE A 112 -0.16 -8.22 -13.77
CA PHE A 112 0.56 -7.57 -14.85
C PHE A 112 -0.31 -6.55 -15.56
N SER A 113 0.14 -5.29 -15.63
CA SER A 113 -0.60 -4.30 -16.41
C SER A 113 -0.42 -4.54 -17.92
N ARG A 114 -1.50 -4.36 -18.68
CA ARG A 114 -1.44 -4.39 -20.13
C ARG A 114 -0.98 -3.00 -20.66
N GLY A 115 0.26 -2.92 -21.07
CA GLY A 115 0.84 -1.68 -21.59
C GLY A 115 1.46 -0.80 -20.49
N ARG A 116 1.58 0.50 -20.79
CA ARG A 116 2.14 1.50 -19.85
C ARG A 116 1.01 2.29 -19.22
N LEU A 117 1.07 2.45 -17.92
CA LEU A 117 0.10 3.25 -17.19
C LEU A 117 0.28 4.74 -17.49
N ALA A 118 -0.82 5.45 -17.66
CA ALA A 118 -0.83 6.90 -17.62
C ALA A 118 -0.87 7.31 -16.12
N LEU A 119 0.10 8.09 -15.71
CA LEU A 119 0.22 8.58 -14.34
C LEU A 119 -0.20 10.05 -14.29
N ASP A 120 -1.16 10.37 -13.46
CA ASP A 120 -1.51 11.75 -13.19
C ASP A 120 -0.36 12.44 -12.44
N CYS A 121 0.07 13.58 -12.97
CA CYS A 121 1.07 14.40 -12.33
C CYS A 121 0.41 15.65 -11.74
N PRO A 122 0.43 15.82 -10.40
CA PRO A 122 -0.23 16.97 -9.77
C PRO A 122 0.27 18.33 -10.25
N HIS A 123 1.43 18.36 -10.90
CA HIS A 123 2.09 19.58 -11.39
C HIS A 123 2.09 19.71 -12.92
N SER A 124 1.36 18.84 -13.63
CA SER A 124 1.26 18.86 -15.10
C SER A 124 -0.18 18.70 -15.54
N ALA A 125 -0.60 19.53 -16.50
CA ALA A 125 -1.92 19.42 -17.11
C ALA A 125 -2.06 18.18 -18.03
N THR A 126 -0.99 17.45 -18.29
CA THR A 126 -0.98 16.25 -19.12
C THR A 126 -0.49 15.05 -18.33
N ALA A 127 -1.25 13.97 -18.40
CA ALA A 127 -0.83 12.69 -17.83
C ALA A 127 0.51 12.26 -18.45
N THR A 128 1.42 11.79 -17.60
CA THR A 128 2.73 11.29 -18.05
C THR A 128 2.65 9.77 -18.15
N VAL A 129 2.99 9.22 -19.32
CA VAL A 129 3.04 7.76 -19.49
C VAL A 129 4.24 7.21 -18.72
N ALA A 130 4.01 6.17 -17.93
CA ALA A 130 5.08 5.48 -17.22
C ALA A 130 6.18 5.03 -18.20
N PRO A 131 7.47 5.27 -17.91
CA PRO A 131 8.56 4.92 -18.84
C PRO A 131 8.73 3.41 -19.04
N ARG A 132 8.16 2.60 -18.13
CA ARG A 132 8.16 1.13 -18.18
C ARG A 132 6.76 0.60 -17.88
N ALA A 133 6.51 -0.67 -18.24
CA ALA A 133 5.35 -1.40 -17.73
C ALA A 133 5.44 -1.45 -16.21
N CYS A 134 4.28 -1.44 -15.55
CA CYS A 134 4.16 -1.52 -14.10
C CYS A 134 3.33 -2.75 -13.75
N ASP A 135 3.60 -3.32 -12.60
CA ASP A 135 2.86 -4.44 -12.05
C ASP A 135 2.31 -4.07 -10.68
N LEU A 136 1.10 -4.54 -10.38
CA LEU A 136 0.55 -4.52 -9.05
C LEU A 136 0.99 -5.78 -8.33
N ILE A 137 1.61 -5.60 -7.18
CA ILE A 137 2.05 -6.69 -6.31
C ILE A 137 1.25 -6.59 -5.04
N SER A 138 0.65 -7.68 -4.61
CA SER A 138 -0.08 -7.73 -3.36
C SER A 138 0.36 -8.89 -2.48
N TRP A 139 0.49 -8.60 -1.19
CA TRP A 139 0.66 -9.60 -0.14
C TRP A 139 -0.58 -9.59 0.72
N VAL A 140 -1.21 -10.75 0.83
CA VAL A 140 -2.38 -10.96 1.68
C VAL A 140 -1.95 -11.79 2.88
N PRO A 141 -2.25 -11.39 4.11
CA PRO A 141 -1.92 -12.14 5.29
C PRO A 141 -2.44 -13.58 5.22
N THR A 142 -1.59 -14.54 5.54
CA THR A 142 -2.00 -15.94 5.60
C THR A 142 -2.91 -16.14 6.82
N PRO A 143 -4.04 -16.85 6.69
CA PRO A 143 -5.02 -17.02 7.79
C PRO A 143 -4.46 -17.61 9.08
N SER A 144 -3.32 -18.27 9.03
CA SER A 144 -2.69 -18.92 10.20
C SER A 144 -2.17 -17.95 11.27
N ASN A 145 -1.94 -16.67 10.92
CA ASN A 145 -1.50 -15.63 11.85
C ASN A 145 -2.63 -14.66 12.25
N ALA A 146 -3.85 -14.91 11.78
CA ALA A 146 -4.98 -14.10 12.11
C ALA A 146 -5.56 -14.52 13.46
N ASP A 147 -5.58 -13.62 14.44
CA ASP A 147 -6.31 -13.79 15.70
C ASP A 147 -7.79 -14.16 15.41
N PRO A 148 -8.30 -15.32 15.89
CA PRO A 148 -9.66 -15.75 15.61
C PRO A 148 -10.75 -14.84 16.24
N SER A 149 -10.38 -13.88 17.10
CA SER A 149 -11.32 -13.03 17.82
C SER A 149 -11.74 -11.74 17.09
N GLY A 150 -11.17 -11.43 15.92
CA GLY A 150 -11.39 -10.15 15.22
C GLY A 150 -12.55 -10.19 14.23
N VAL A 151 -13.75 -10.49 14.66
CA VAL A 151 -14.96 -10.18 13.88
C VAL A 151 -15.25 -8.70 14.04
N CYS A 152 -14.95 -7.90 13.01
CA CYS A 152 -15.41 -6.52 12.93
C CYS A 152 -16.94 -6.55 12.73
N SER A 153 -17.70 -6.40 13.80
CA SER A 153 -19.14 -6.26 13.73
C SER A 153 -19.47 -4.85 13.27
N ARG A 154 -19.70 -4.68 11.97
CA ARG A 154 -20.43 -3.48 11.49
C ARG A 154 -21.82 -3.54 12.09
N SER A 155 -22.12 -2.67 13.01
CA SER A 155 -23.50 -2.35 13.36
C SER A 155 -24.18 -1.80 12.11
N PRO A 156 -25.34 -2.33 11.69
CA PRO A 156 -26.09 -1.75 10.60
C PRO A 156 -26.57 -0.37 11.06
N VAL A 157 -26.16 0.68 10.36
CA VAL A 157 -26.77 2.00 10.49
C VAL A 157 -28.21 1.85 10.03
N LEU A 158 -29.15 1.84 10.99
CA LEU A 158 -30.56 1.93 10.71
C LEU A 158 -30.82 3.29 10.06
N GLN A 159 -31.04 3.28 8.75
CA GLN A 159 -31.65 4.41 8.07
C GLN A 159 -33.04 4.60 8.65
N GLY A 160 -33.23 5.74 9.34
CA GLY A 160 -34.53 6.14 9.85
C GLY A 160 -35.51 6.26 8.70
N ALA A 161 -36.63 5.56 8.82
CA ALA A 161 -37.79 5.75 7.98
C ALA A 161 -38.39 7.11 8.33
N GLU A 162 -38.49 7.98 7.35
CA GLU A 162 -39.34 9.16 7.42
C GLU A 162 -40.80 8.72 7.30
N ALA A 163 -41.58 9.20 8.23
CA ALA A 163 -43.03 9.26 8.13
C ALA A 163 -43.42 10.66 7.70
#